data_efe82d58678f1a1bfcccaed31df24132
#
_entry.id   efe82d58678f1a1bfcccaed31df24132
#
_cell.length_a   1.000
_cell.length_b   1.000
_cell.length_c   1.000
_cell.angle_alpha   90.00
_cell.angle_beta   90.00
_cell.angle_gamma   90.00
#
_symmetry.space_group_name_H-M   'P 1'
#
loop_
_entity.id
_entity.type
_entity.pdbx_description
1 polymer ?
#
loop_
_entity_poly.entity_id
_entity_poly.type
_entity_poly.pdbx_seq_one_letter_code
_entity_poly.pdbx_strand_id
1 'polypeptide(L)'
;MELYPVSYSDLDQITRIEKETNEYPWSLNNFESSLDAGNSSIVLKDRKNIVGYAFFSVIGTDSHLLNITIYKDYQGKGFGKKILKKVLLQSKVLGATIVFLEVRVSNFRAISFYEKFGFKRDAIRYNYYAGSPKEDALLMSKQGL
;
A
#
# COMPACT_ATOMS: atom_id res chain seq x y z
N MET A 1 14.80 9.02 10.05
CA MET A 1 13.75 8.72 9.05
C MET A 1 12.41 9.16 9.57
N GLU A 2 11.69 9.91 8.76
CA GLU A 2 10.42 10.49 9.17
C GLU A 2 9.30 10.21 8.17
N LEU A 3 8.08 10.18 8.70
CA LEU A 3 6.86 9.94 7.93
C LEU A 3 6.15 11.27 7.66
N TYR A 4 5.76 11.49 6.41
CA TYR A 4 5.04 12.68 5.95
C TYR A 4 3.85 12.29 5.08
N PRO A 5 2.83 13.16 4.95
CA PRO A 5 1.89 13.02 3.83
C PRO A 5 2.65 13.14 2.51
N VAL A 6 2.21 12.43 1.49
CA VAL A 6 2.80 12.56 0.14
C VAL A 6 2.39 13.90 -0.45
N SER A 7 3.35 14.64 -1.02
CA SER A 7 3.08 15.84 -1.79
C SER A 7 3.22 15.54 -3.29
N TYR A 8 2.62 16.39 -4.14
CA TYR A 8 2.74 16.23 -5.59
C TYR A 8 4.21 16.27 -6.04
N SER A 9 5.06 17.02 -5.36
CA SER A 9 6.50 17.07 -5.66
C SER A 9 7.23 15.76 -5.39
N ASP A 10 6.66 14.84 -4.60
CA ASP A 10 7.22 13.52 -4.35
C ASP A 10 6.95 12.53 -5.48
N LEU A 11 5.97 12.80 -6.35
CA LEU A 11 5.43 11.81 -7.26
C LEU A 11 6.39 11.36 -8.36
N ASP A 12 7.30 12.22 -8.81
CA ASP A 12 8.30 11.81 -9.81
C ASP A 12 9.22 10.74 -9.23
N GLN A 13 9.70 10.94 -8.01
CA GLN A 13 10.55 9.96 -7.33
C GLN A 13 9.77 8.69 -6.98
N ILE A 14 8.55 8.82 -6.48
CA ILE A 14 7.66 7.68 -6.17
C ILE A 14 7.41 6.84 -7.41
N THR A 15 7.08 7.46 -8.54
CA THR A 15 6.81 6.77 -9.80
C THR A 15 8.04 5.99 -10.28
N ARG A 16 9.23 6.56 -10.13
CA ARG A 16 10.48 5.88 -10.48
C ARG A 16 10.71 4.66 -9.59
N ILE A 17 10.54 4.82 -8.28
CA ILE A 17 10.68 3.71 -7.31
C ILE A 17 9.67 2.61 -7.61
N GLU A 18 8.43 2.98 -7.89
CA GLU A 18 7.35 2.04 -8.23
C GLU A 18 7.74 1.19 -9.44
N LYS A 19 8.22 1.84 -10.50
CA LYS A 19 8.63 1.18 -11.73
C LYS A 19 9.83 0.24 -11.52
N GLU A 20 10.78 0.64 -10.70
CA GLU A 20 11.98 -0.16 -10.42
C GLU A 20 11.71 -1.33 -9.46
N THR A 21 10.67 -1.24 -8.64
CA THR A 21 10.44 -2.17 -7.54
C THR A 21 9.33 -3.17 -7.82
N ASN A 22 8.25 -2.75 -8.49
CA ASN A 22 7.06 -3.55 -8.68
C ASN A 22 6.94 -4.08 -10.12
N GLU A 23 6.51 -5.34 -10.24
CA GLU A 23 6.31 -5.99 -11.54
C GLU A 23 5.16 -5.35 -12.33
N TYR A 24 4.12 -4.86 -11.61
CA TYR A 24 2.93 -4.23 -12.19
C TYR A 24 2.77 -2.83 -11.61
N PRO A 25 3.61 -1.87 -12.02
CA PRO A 25 3.68 -0.58 -11.37
C PRO A 25 2.48 0.32 -11.70
N TRP A 26 2.09 1.14 -10.72
CA TRP A 26 1.24 2.30 -10.97
C TRP A 26 1.99 3.31 -11.85
N SER A 27 1.27 4.01 -12.70
CA SER A 27 1.79 5.14 -13.47
C SER A 27 1.78 6.43 -12.63
N LEU A 28 2.47 7.46 -13.10
CA LEU A 28 2.37 8.80 -12.51
C LEU A 28 0.91 9.25 -12.45
N ASN A 29 0.14 9.02 -13.51
CA ASN A 29 -1.28 9.38 -13.54
C ASN A 29 -2.11 8.66 -12.46
N ASN A 30 -1.79 7.41 -12.15
CA ASN A 30 -2.45 6.68 -11.06
C ASN A 30 -2.19 7.34 -9.72
N PHE A 31 -0.95 7.76 -9.45
CA PHE A 31 -0.61 8.46 -8.20
C PHE A 31 -1.27 9.84 -8.14
N GLU A 32 -1.22 10.61 -9.22
CA GLU A 32 -1.87 11.91 -9.28
C GLU A 32 -3.39 11.79 -9.04
N SER A 33 -4.03 10.83 -9.69
CA SER A 33 -5.47 10.59 -9.53
C SER A 33 -5.82 10.21 -8.10
N SER A 34 -4.96 9.45 -7.42
CA SER A 34 -5.17 9.06 -6.03
C SER A 34 -5.13 10.28 -5.10
N LEU A 35 -4.15 11.17 -5.29
CA LEU A 35 -4.08 12.41 -4.52
C LEU A 35 -5.24 13.34 -4.85
N ASP A 36 -5.59 13.48 -6.12
CA ASP A 36 -6.71 14.34 -6.57
C ASP A 36 -8.05 13.86 -5.99
N ALA A 37 -8.22 12.55 -5.82
CA ALA A 37 -9.41 11.97 -5.20
C ALA A 37 -9.48 12.20 -3.68
N GLY A 38 -8.44 12.77 -3.07
CA GLY A 38 -8.39 13.02 -1.64
C GLY A 38 -8.02 11.78 -0.81
N ASN A 39 -7.46 10.75 -1.41
CA ASN A 39 -6.98 9.58 -0.69
C ASN A 39 -5.85 9.95 0.27
N SER A 40 -5.76 9.20 1.35
CA SER A 40 -4.67 9.34 2.32
C SER A 40 -3.38 8.73 1.78
N SER A 41 -2.26 9.27 2.22
CA SER A 41 -0.97 8.81 1.77
C SER A 41 0.10 9.07 2.83
N ILE A 42 1.14 8.25 2.79
CA ILE A 42 2.28 8.34 3.71
C ILE A 42 3.54 8.11 2.89
N VAL A 43 4.55 8.94 3.12
CA VAL A 43 5.90 8.71 2.58
C VAL A 43 6.89 8.66 3.73
N LEU A 44 7.78 7.67 3.70
CA LEU A 44 8.90 7.55 4.63
C LEU A 44 10.15 8.07 3.92
N LYS A 45 10.81 9.05 4.52
CA LYS A 45 12.02 9.67 3.96
C LYS A 45 13.21 9.52 4.89
N ASP A 46 14.37 9.25 4.29
CA ASP A 46 15.66 9.42 4.89
C ASP A 46 16.28 10.69 4.28
N ARG A 47 16.16 11.82 4.99
CA ARG A 47 16.47 13.15 4.46
C ARG A 47 15.59 13.44 3.23
N LYS A 48 16.17 13.55 2.03
CA LYS A 48 15.45 13.78 0.78
C LYS A 48 15.13 12.50 0.03
N ASN A 49 15.66 11.36 0.49
CA ASN A 49 15.49 10.08 -0.19
C ASN A 49 14.22 9.39 0.28
N ILE A 50 13.38 8.96 -0.66
CA ILE A 50 12.18 8.20 -0.35
C ILE A 50 12.58 6.74 -0.13
N VAL A 51 12.21 6.22 1.04
CA VAL A 51 12.45 4.83 1.43
C VAL A 51 11.27 3.95 1.06
N GLY A 52 10.06 4.49 1.19
CA GLY A 52 8.83 3.78 0.89
C GLY A 52 7.62 4.68 1.05
N TYR A 53 6.45 4.14 0.71
CA TYR A 53 5.21 4.91 0.71
C TYR A 53 4.00 3.99 0.80
N ALA A 54 2.86 4.58 1.13
CA ALA A 54 1.56 3.91 1.08
C ALA A 54 0.47 4.89 0.65
N PHE A 55 -0.53 4.37 -0.05
CA PHE A 55 -1.74 5.07 -0.44
C PHE A 55 -2.93 4.25 0.04
N PHE A 56 -3.91 4.90 0.65
CA PHE A 56 -5.10 4.23 1.17
C PHE A 56 -6.28 5.19 1.18
N SER A 57 -7.49 4.64 1.16
CA SER A 57 -8.72 5.43 1.25
C SER A 57 -9.49 5.04 2.51
N VAL A 58 -10.17 5.99 3.14
CA VAL A 58 -11.07 5.73 4.25
C VAL A 58 -12.43 6.31 3.89
N ILE A 59 -13.45 5.43 3.84
CA ILE A 59 -14.83 5.80 3.55
C ILE A 59 -15.70 5.20 4.64
N GLY A 60 -16.33 6.05 5.46
CA GLY A 60 -17.09 5.58 6.61
C GLY A 60 -16.20 4.82 7.58
N THR A 61 -16.54 3.57 7.85
CA THR A 61 -15.78 2.69 8.76
C THR A 61 -14.80 1.77 8.05
N ASP A 62 -14.67 1.89 6.72
CA ASP A 62 -13.81 1.03 5.90
C ASP A 62 -12.59 1.79 5.42
N SER A 63 -11.41 1.23 5.68
CA SER A 63 -10.17 1.64 5.05
C SER A 63 -9.78 0.61 3.99
N HIS A 64 -9.22 1.09 2.88
CA HIS A 64 -8.74 0.24 1.81
C HIS A 64 -7.29 0.60 1.49
N LEU A 65 -6.39 -0.33 1.74
CA LEU A 65 -4.98 -0.16 1.37
C LEU A 65 -4.84 -0.36 -0.13
N LEU A 66 -4.41 0.68 -0.84
CA LEU A 66 -4.32 0.70 -2.30
C LEU A 66 -2.92 0.36 -2.81
N ASN A 67 -1.90 0.82 -2.11
CA ASN A 67 -0.51 0.59 -2.48
C ASN A 67 0.37 0.73 -1.24
N ILE A 68 1.29 -0.19 -1.04
CA ILE A 68 2.38 -0.07 -0.07
C ILE A 68 3.64 -0.62 -0.72
N THR A 69 4.69 0.19 -0.74
CA THR A 69 5.92 -0.17 -1.44
C THR A 69 7.11 0.32 -0.63
N ILE A 70 8.11 -0.56 -0.50
CA ILE A 70 9.43 -0.20 0.03
C ILE A 70 10.42 -0.31 -1.13
N TYR A 71 11.21 0.75 -1.35
CA TYR A 71 12.24 0.73 -2.36
C TYR A 71 13.19 -0.45 -2.12
N LYS A 72 13.56 -1.14 -3.18
CA LYS A 72 14.33 -2.40 -3.13
C LYS A 72 15.56 -2.34 -2.21
N ASP A 73 16.27 -1.21 -2.20
CA ASP A 73 17.50 -1.04 -1.41
C ASP A 73 17.23 -0.98 0.10
N TYR A 74 15.99 -0.77 0.50
CA TYR A 74 15.58 -0.66 1.90
C TYR A 74 14.72 -1.83 2.39
N GLN A 75 14.50 -2.84 1.55
CA GLN A 75 13.68 -4.00 1.94
C GLN A 75 14.40 -4.88 2.96
N GLY A 76 13.61 -5.62 3.75
CA GLY A 76 14.14 -6.54 4.76
C GLY A 76 14.66 -5.88 6.03
N LYS A 77 14.35 -4.60 6.25
CA LYS A 77 14.85 -3.81 7.39
C LYS A 77 13.74 -3.31 8.33
N GLY A 78 12.50 -3.75 8.12
CA GLY A 78 11.37 -3.39 8.98
C GLY A 78 10.65 -2.09 8.59
N PHE A 79 10.98 -1.46 7.47
CA PHE A 79 10.34 -0.21 7.06
C PHE A 79 8.90 -0.41 6.59
N GLY A 80 8.60 -1.54 5.95
CA GLY A 80 7.23 -1.89 5.59
C GLY A 80 6.33 -1.97 6.82
N LYS A 81 6.82 -2.57 7.88
CA LYS A 81 6.14 -2.64 9.17
C LYS A 81 5.85 -1.25 9.73
N LYS A 82 6.83 -0.35 9.68
CA LYS A 82 6.70 1.03 10.16
C LYS A 82 5.61 1.78 9.40
N ILE A 83 5.58 1.66 8.08
CA ILE A 83 4.59 2.32 7.22
C ILE A 83 3.20 1.72 7.47
N LEU A 84 3.08 0.39 7.48
CA LEU A 84 1.78 -0.26 7.69
C LEU A 84 1.18 0.08 9.06
N LYS A 85 1.99 0.14 10.11
CA LYS A 85 1.53 0.60 11.43
C LYS A 85 0.93 2.00 11.35
N LYS A 86 1.55 2.89 10.59
CA LYS A 86 1.05 4.26 10.42
C LYS A 86 -0.25 4.29 9.63
N VAL A 87 -0.38 3.46 8.59
CA VAL A 87 -1.64 3.31 7.84
C VAL A 87 -2.77 2.88 8.77
N LEU A 88 -2.53 1.86 9.60
CA LEU A 88 -3.54 1.36 10.54
C LEU A 88 -3.94 2.43 11.55
N LEU A 89 -2.97 3.15 12.10
CA LEU A 89 -3.22 4.22 13.06
C LEU A 89 -4.02 5.36 12.43
N GLN A 90 -3.63 5.84 11.26
CA GLN A 90 -4.35 6.91 10.57
C GLN A 90 -5.74 6.47 10.12
N SER A 91 -5.90 5.24 9.67
CA SER A 91 -7.20 4.68 9.34
C SER A 91 -8.15 4.72 10.54
N LYS A 92 -7.65 4.30 11.71
CA LYS A 92 -8.41 4.34 12.95
C LYS A 92 -8.80 5.78 13.33
N VAL A 93 -7.86 6.72 13.25
CA VAL A 93 -8.11 8.13 13.55
C VAL A 93 -9.20 8.71 12.64
N LEU A 94 -9.23 8.28 11.37
CA LEU A 94 -10.24 8.70 10.40
C LEU A 94 -11.58 7.97 10.53
N GLY A 95 -11.72 7.07 11.52
CA GLY A 95 -12.97 6.39 11.83
C GLY A 95 -13.10 4.97 11.30
N ALA A 96 -12.07 4.41 10.69
CA ALA A 96 -12.11 3.04 10.19
C ALA A 96 -12.06 2.04 11.33
N THR A 97 -12.81 0.95 11.18
CA THR A 97 -12.80 -0.21 12.07
C THR A 97 -12.18 -1.44 11.42
N ILE A 98 -12.06 -1.41 10.09
CA ILE A 98 -11.52 -2.50 9.30
C ILE A 98 -10.68 -1.94 8.15
N VAL A 99 -9.60 -2.66 7.80
CA VAL A 99 -8.78 -2.37 6.62
C VAL A 99 -8.86 -3.56 5.67
N PHE A 100 -9.18 -3.28 4.41
CA PHE A 100 -9.20 -4.24 3.32
C PHE A 100 -8.00 -4.04 2.40
N LEU A 101 -7.59 -5.11 1.75
CA LEU A 101 -6.61 -5.05 0.66
C LEU A 101 -6.84 -6.20 -0.32
N GLU A 102 -6.33 -6.03 -1.55
CA GLU A 102 -6.19 -7.08 -2.53
C GLU A 102 -4.71 -7.31 -2.81
N VAL A 103 -4.33 -8.57 -2.97
CA VAL A 103 -2.96 -8.96 -3.28
C VAL A 103 -2.98 -10.10 -4.28
N ARG A 104 -2.04 -10.12 -5.24
CA ARG A 104 -1.93 -11.23 -6.19
C ARG A 104 -1.68 -12.53 -5.44
N VAL A 105 -2.40 -13.60 -5.82
CA VAL A 105 -2.28 -14.90 -5.14
C VAL A 105 -0.86 -15.46 -5.19
N SER A 106 -0.06 -15.08 -6.20
CA SER A 106 1.34 -15.47 -6.32
C SER A 106 2.31 -14.67 -5.44
N ASN A 107 1.85 -13.57 -4.85
CA ASN A 107 2.72 -12.71 -4.04
C ASN A 107 2.81 -13.23 -2.60
N PHE A 108 3.47 -14.38 -2.42
CA PHE A 108 3.57 -15.05 -1.13
C PHE A 108 4.26 -14.19 -0.07
N ARG A 109 5.24 -13.38 -0.47
CA ARG A 109 5.97 -12.51 0.45
C ARG A 109 5.05 -11.45 1.05
N ALA A 110 4.24 -10.80 0.23
CA ALA A 110 3.28 -9.80 0.71
C ALA A 110 2.19 -10.44 1.57
N ILE A 111 1.63 -11.57 1.13
CA ILE A 111 0.61 -12.30 1.89
C ILE A 111 1.13 -12.65 3.29
N SER A 112 2.34 -13.21 3.38
CA SER A 112 2.97 -13.54 4.65
C SER A 112 3.16 -12.31 5.53
N PHE A 113 3.59 -11.19 4.94
CA PHE A 113 3.74 -9.92 5.62
C PHE A 113 2.42 -9.44 6.24
N TYR A 114 1.33 -9.46 5.46
CA TYR A 114 0.01 -9.06 5.95
C TYR A 114 -0.51 -10.00 7.02
N GLU A 115 -0.35 -11.30 6.86
CA GLU A 115 -0.78 -12.29 7.87
C GLU A 115 -0.08 -12.06 9.21
N LYS A 116 1.21 -11.73 9.21
CA LYS A 116 1.96 -11.39 10.43
C LYS A 116 1.42 -10.16 11.14
N PHE A 117 0.78 -9.26 10.39
CA PHE A 117 0.10 -8.08 10.95
C PHE A 117 -1.30 -8.35 11.46
N GLY A 118 -1.79 -9.58 11.30
CA GLY A 118 -3.12 -9.96 11.74
C GLY A 118 -4.20 -9.85 10.66
N PHE A 119 -3.82 -9.65 9.40
CA PHE A 119 -4.76 -9.74 8.29
C PHE A 119 -5.14 -11.19 8.07
N LYS A 120 -6.42 -11.43 7.82
CA LYS A 120 -6.95 -12.75 7.49
C LYS A 120 -7.29 -12.83 6.00
N ARG A 121 -7.28 -14.06 5.48
CA ARG A 121 -7.74 -14.34 4.11
C ARG A 121 -9.26 -14.41 4.11
N ASP A 122 -9.90 -13.61 3.27
CA ASP A 122 -11.38 -13.55 3.21
C ASP A 122 -11.94 -14.32 2.02
N ALA A 123 -11.41 -14.08 0.82
CA ALA A 123 -11.96 -14.65 -0.42
C ALA A 123 -10.93 -14.53 -1.55
N ILE A 124 -11.22 -15.24 -2.64
CA ILE A 124 -10.48 -15.11 -3.91
C ILE A 124 -11.38 -14.41 -4.92
N ARG A 125 -10.85 -13.37 -5.56
CA ARG A 125 -11.49 -12.70 -6.69
C ARG A 125 -10.80 -13.16 -7.97
N TYR A 126 -11.48 -14.00 -8.73
CA TYR A 126 -10.90 -14.63 -9.91
C TYR A 126 -10.70 -13.64 -11.04
N ASN A 127 -9.58 -13.77 -11.77
CA ASN A 127 -9.24 -12.95 -12.94
C ASN A 127 -9.28 -11.44 -12.66
N TYR A 128 -8.92 -11.02 -11.44
CA TYR A 128 -8.99 -9.63 -11.02
C TYR A 128 -7.93 -8.77 -11.70
N TYR A 129 -6.69 -9.28 -11.77
CA TYR A 129 -5.58 -8.54 -12.35
C TYR A 129 -5.46 -8.82 -13.85
N ALA A 130 -5.28 -7.73 -14.63
CA ALA A 130 -5.01 -7.84 -16.05
C ALA A 130 -3.67 -8.51 -16.29
N GLY A 131 -3.54 -9.17 -17.43
CA GLY A 131 -2.29 -9.84 -17.83
C GLY A 131 -2.60 -11.01 -18.74
N SER A 132 -1.52 -11.68 -19.18
CA SER A 132 -1.61 -12.88 -20.01
C SER A 132 -0.71 -13.96 -19.41
N PRO A 133 -1.27 -14.90 -18.58
CA PRO A 133 -2.68 -15.00 -18.19
C PRO A 133 -3.11 -13.96 -17.14
N LYS A 134 -4.42 -13.77 -16.99
CA LYS A 134 -4.98 -12.98 -15.88
C LYS A 134 -4.68 -13.70 -14.56
N GLU A 135 -4.51 -12.91 -13.49
CA GLU A 135 -4.22 -13.46 -12.17
C GLU A 135 -5.32 -13.14 -11.17
N ASP A 136 -5.56 -14.07 -10.24
CA ASP A 136 -6.54 -13.91 -9.18
C ASP A 136 -6.00 -13.01 -8.07
N ALA A 137 -6.91 -12.35 -7.37
CA ALA A 137 -6.61 -11.58 -6.17
C ALA A 137 -7.05 -12.35 -4.92
N LEU A 138 -6.18 -12.37 -3.92
CA LEU A 138 -6.57 -12.74 -2.57
C LEU A 138 -7.07 -11.48 -1.87
N LEU A 139 -8.29 -11.53 -1.36
CA LEU A 139 -8.88 -10.45 -0.56
C LEU A 139 -8.55 -10.72 0.90
N MET A 140 -7.99 -9.73 1.56
CA MET A 140 -7.58 -9.81 2.97
C MET A 140 -8.17 -8.64 3.75
N SER A 141 -8.36 -8.84 5.05
CA SER A 141 -8.83 -7.78 5.94
C SER A 141 -8.27 -7.92 7.34
N LYS A 142 -8.24 -6.78 8.04
CA LYS A 142 -7.89 -6.72 9.46
C LYS A 142 -8.91 -5.88 10.18
N GLN A 143 -9.48 -6.43 11.25
CA GLN A 143 -10.35 -5.75 12.20
C GLN A 143 -9.56 -5.37 13.47
N GLY A 144 -10.20 -4.64 14.38
CA GLY A 144 -9.59 -4.31 15.67
C GLY A 144 -8.39 -3.39 15.54
N LEU A 145 -8.54 -2.34 14.77
CA LEU A 145 -7.48 -1.35 14.54
C LEU A 145 -7.08 -0.61 15.82
#